data_f9f9f07df5fba78789693dac0e0976c1
#
_entry.id   f9f9f07df5fba78789693dac0e0976c1
#
_cell.length_a   1.000
_cell.length_b   1.000
_cell.length_c   1.000
_cell.angle_alpha   90.00
_cell.angle_beta   90.00
_cell.angle_gamma   90.00
#
_symmetry.space_group_name_H-M   'P 1'
#
loop_
_entity.id
_entity.type
_entity.pdbx_description
1 polymer ?
#
loop_
_entity_poly.entity_id
_entity_poly.type
_entity_poly.pdbx_seq_one_letter_code
_entity_poly.pdbx_strand_id
1 'polypeptide(L)'
;MTLNLGNWKFEKSNKFIYRIDSETMTNHHFKLEENQSHLYDVQNFRKASVIHKLIRTNLKNKLHIGTKFHDLVIESQKLLDKYSKDKNTGFAFPLGISVNEIMAHDTSMIDDERKLNKNDIVKIDLGIHVNGSIIDSAFTTIIDGDSEFIDFYNPLLQATQDATYSGICLSGVDARLYEISEGIKEVIESYELENGTPIKAVNGLGGHNILPYKVHGGKLILSCPHECQLNMKMEENEVYAVETFASTGYGEISQLELKQCNHWMLNDNLSIKNKTLKNNLLKWCIEDNNKLPFTQIWCKNIPKLEKSFKDAVELNQIIPFPPLTDKEHSYSSQFEHTIFIRNTGVEIFSLGDDY
;
A
#
# COMPACT_ATOMS: atom_id res chain seq x y z
N MET A 1 -10.85 -19.88 13.25
CA MET A 1 -10.49 -19.40 14.61
C MET A 1 -11.09 -18.03 14.80
N THR A 2 -11.98 -17.82 15.76
CA THR A 2 -12.57 -16.50 16.02
C THR A 2 -11.57 -15.78 16.92
N LEU A 3 -10.83 -14.82 16.37
CA LEU A 3 -9.97 -13.95 17.17
C LEU A 3 -10.85 -13.23 18.20
N ASN A 4 -10.59 -13.52 19.48
CA ASN A 4 -11.28 -12.85 20.58
C ASN A 4 -10.56 -11.51 20.84
N LEU A 5 -10.81 -10.54 20.00
CA LEU A 5 -10.17 -9.21 20.01
C LEU A 5 -10.79 -8.27 21.07
N GLY A 6 -11.21 -8.81 22.19
CA GLY A 6 -11.75 -8.01 23.28
C GLY A 6 -13.09 -7.35 22.92
N ASN A 7 -13.18 -6.02 23.06
CA ASN A 7 -14.42 -5.26 22.84
C ASN A 7 -14.66 -4.82 21.38
N TRP A 8 -13.97 -5.43 20.40
CA TRP A 8 -14.14 -5.10 18.99
C TRP A 8 -15.05 -6.10 18.28
N LYS A 9 -15.98 -5.60 17.48
CA LYS A 9 -16.84 -6.39 16.62
C LYS A 9 -16.66 -5.95 15.18
N PHE A 10 -16.31 -6.90 14.32
CA PHE A 10 -16.18 -6.70 12.88
C PHE A 10 -17.51 -7.06 12.19
N GLU A 11 -18.13 -6.08 11.54
CA GLU A 11 -19.26 -6.34 10.65
C GLU A 11 -18.82 -6.12 9.20
N LYS A 12 -18.50 -7.23 8.53
CA LYS A 12 -18.03 -7.24 7.13
C LYS A 12 -19.01 -6.58 6.16
N SER A 13 -20.34 -6.60 6.47
CA SER A 13 -21.40 -6.02 5.65
C SER A 13 -21.39 -4.50 5.60
N ASN A 14 -20.86 -3.81 6.61
CA ASN A 14 -20.98 -2.36 6.77
C ASN A 14 -19.69 -1.57 6.56
N LYS A 15 -18.56 -2.23 6.26
CA LYS A 15 -17.24 -1.59 6.08
C LYS A 15 -16.72 -0.81 7.30
N PHE A 16 -17.23 -1.12 8.50
CA PHE A 16 -16.88 -0.44 9.74
C PHE A 16 -16.44 -1.42 10.80
N ILE A 17 -15.43 -1.04 11.56
CA ILE A 17 -15.05 -1.69 12.81
C ILE A 17 -15.38 -0.74 13.94
N TYR A 18 -16.15 -1.22 14.91
CA TYR A 18 -16.58 -0.43 16.04
C TYR A 18 -15.93 -0.92 17.32
N ARG A 19 -15.42 0.00 18.13
CA ARG A 19 -15.06 -0.29 19.51
C ARG A 19 -16.35 -0.37 20.33
N ILE A 20 -16.61 -1.50 20.95
CA ILE A 20 -17.76 -1.69 21.85
C ILE A 20 -17.27 -1.40 23.25
N ASP A 21 -17.52 -0.23 23.77
CA ASP A 21 -17.45 0.00 25.21
C ASP A 21 -18.65 -0.67 25.87
N SER A 22 -18.38 -1.46 26.91
CA SER A 22 -19.36 -2.33 27.58
C SER A 22 -20.57 -1.61 28.21
N GLU A 23 -20.66 -0.30 28.12
CA GLU A 23 -21.71 0.50 28.78
C GLU A 23 -22.74 1.16 27.83
N THR A 24 -22.56 1.12 26.50
CA THR A 24 -23.53 1.77 25.59
C THR A 24 -23.89 0.91 24.39
N MET A 25 -24.70 -0.13 24.62
CA MET A 25 -25.50 -0.74 23.56
C MET A 25 -26.69 0.15 23.22
N THR A 26 -26.51 1.22 22.50
CA THR A 26 -27.59 1.92 21.82
C THR A 26 -27.30 1.96 20.34
N ASN A 27 -28.24 1.45 19.53
CA ASN A 27 -28.25 1.54 18.08
C ASN A 27 -28.24 3.02 17.65
N HIS A 28 -27.09 3.63 17.55
CA HIS A 28 -26.96 4.92 16.91
C HIS A 28 -26.77 4.70 15.40
N HIS A 29 -27.83 4.92 14.65
CA HIS A 29 -27.69 5.25 13.24
C HIS A 29 -26.93 6.57 13.15
N PHE A 30 -25.64 6.50 12.74
CA PHE A 30 -24.83 7.67 12.51
C PHE A 30 -25.43 8.52 11.40
N LYS A 31 -26.08 9.62 11.76
CA LYS A 31 -26.21 10.76 10.87
C LYS A 31 -24.81 11.36 10.73
N LEU A 32 -24.29 11.35 9.50
CA LEU A 32 -23.09 12.11 9.14
C LEU A 32 -23.36 13.58 9.49
N GLU A 33 -22.69 14.08 10.53
CA GLU A 33 -22.65 15.51 10.79
C GLU A 33 -21.79 16.15 9.69
N GLU A 34 -22.46 16.86 8.77
CA GLU A 34 -21.86 17.49 7.58
C GLU A 34 -21.05 18.76 7.89
N ASN A 35 -20.79 19.08 9.14
CA ASN A 35 -20.23 20.40 9.51
C ASN A 35 -18.94 20.30 10.31
N GLN A 36 -17.84 20.02 9.62
CA GLN A 36 -16.53 20.58 9.97
C GLN A 36 -15.62 20.50 8.74
N SER A 37 -14.91 21.59 8.43
CA SER A 37 -13.90 21.67 7.36
C SER A 37 -12.69 20.81 7.76
N HIS A 38 -12.78 19.51 7.48
CA HIS A 38 -11.68 18.59 7.73
C HIS A 38 -10.62 18.71 6.64
N LEU A 39 -9.38 18.49 7.02
CA LEU A 39 -8.22 18.41 6.11
C LEU A 39 -8.46 17.38 4.98
N TYR A 40 -9.42 16.46 5.19
CA TYR A 40 -9.77 15.37 4.30
C TYR A 40 -11.21 15.43 3.84
N ASP A 41 -11.41 15.47 2.53
CA ASP A 41 -12.73 15.28 1.94
C ASP A 41 -13.05 13.77 1.85
N VAL A 42 -13.81 13.27 2.82
CA VAL A 42 -14.25 11.87 2.89
C VAL A 42 -14.94 11.40 1.61
N GLN A 43 -15.64 12.29 0.89
CA GLN A 43 -16.30 11.93 -0.36
C GLN A 43 -15.28 11.65 -1.48
N ASN A 44 -14.14 12.35 -1.50
CA ASN A 44 -13.07 12.07 -2.45
C ASN A 44 -12.42 10.71 -2.16
N PHE A 45 -12.20 10.34 -0.89
CA PHE A 45 -11.75 9.00 -0.52
C PHE A 45 -12.73 7.91 -0.97
N ARG A 46 -14.03 8.11 -0.80
CA ARG A 46 -15.05 7.16 -1.28
C ARG A 46 -15.06 7.02 -2.79
N LYS A 47 -14.91 8.14 -3.53
CA LYS A 47 -14.77 8.09 -4.99
C LYS A 47 -13.49 7.35 -5.40
N ALA A 48 -12.35 7.67 -4.81
CA ALA A 48 -11.08 6.99 -5.06
C ALA A 48 -11.21 5.48 -4.75
N SER A 49 -11.88 5.12 -3.64
CA SER A 49 -12.16 3.73 -3.26
C SER A 49 -12.93 2.95 -4.33
N VAL A 50 -13.96 3.55 -4.92
CA VAL A 50 -14.73 2.89 -5.99
C VAL A 50 -13.83 2.63 -7.20
N ILE A 51 -13.05 3.62 -7.64
CA ILE A 51 -12.13 3.49 -8.78
C ILE A 51 -11.06 2.44 -8.47
N HIS A 52 -10.45 2.52 -7.29
CA HIS A 52 -9.43 1.58 -6.83
C HIS A 52 -9.93 0.13 -6.89
N LYS A 53 -11.10 -0.16 -6.29
CA LYS A 53 -11.69 -1.51 -6.27
C LYS A 53 -11.99 -2.03 -7.66
N LEU A 54 -12.49 -1.18 -8.56
CA LEU A 54 -12.74 -1.57 -9.96
C LEU A 54 -11.43 -1.93 -10.68
N ILE A 55 -10.36 -1.15 -10.49
CA ILE A 55 -9.05 -1.45 -11.09
C ILE A 55 -8.47 -2.71 -10.47
N ARG A 56 -8.44 -2.82 -9.13
CA ARG A 56 -7.92 -3.98 -8.40
C ARG A 56 -8.58 -5.29 -8.84
N THR A 57 -9.91 -5.34 -8.89
CA THR A 57 -10.67 -6.52 -9.33
C THR A 57 -10.34 -6.89 -10.78
N ASN A 58 -10.22 -5.91 -11.69
CA ASN A 58 -9.84 -6.18 -13.07
C ASN A 58 -8.41 -6.70 -13.19
N LEU A 59 -7.45 -6.11 -12.45
CA LEU A 59 -6.07 -6.60 -12.43
C LEU A 59 -5.99 -8.01 -11.88
N LYS A 60 -6.69 -8.32 -10.78
CA LYS A 60 -6.73 -9.65 -10.17
C LYS A 60 -7.14 -10.72 -11.18
N ASN A 61 -8.12 -10.43 -12.05
CA ASN A 61 -8.56 -11.32 -13.11
C ASN A 61 -7.55 -11.50 -14.27
N LYS A 62 -6.45 -10.75 -14.27
CA LYS A 62 -5.39 -10.84 -15.28
C LYS A 62 -4.09 -11.47 -14.77
N LEU A 63 -4.08 -11.89 -13.51
CA LEU A 63 -2.91 -12.52 -12.90
C LEU A 63 -2.86 -14.00 -13.23
N HIS A 64 -2.20 -14.34 -14.35
CA HIS A 64 -2.04 -15.70 -14.86
C HIS A 64 -0.61 -15.95 -15.33
N ILE A 65 -0.23 -17.20 -15.49
CA ILE A 65 1.05 -17.59 -16.09
C ILE A 65 1.23 -16.87 -17.43
N GLY A 66 2.41 -16.28 -17.61
CA GLY A 66 2.80 -15.60 -18.84
C GLY A 66 2.35 -14.15 -18.96
N THR A 67 1.56 -13.64 -18.01
CA THR A 67 1.20 -12.20 -17.97
C THR A 67 2.45 -11.37 -17.74
N LYS A 68 2.73 -10.41 -18.63
CA LYS A 68 3.87 -9.50 -18.49
C LYS A 68 3.60 -8.41 -17.48
N PHE A 69 4.62 -8.01 -16.72
CA PHE A 69 4.55 -6.87 -15.80
C PHE A 69 4.15 -5.60 -16.53
N HIS A 70 4.73 -5.38 -17.71
CA HIS A 70 4.42 -4.22 -18.54
C HIS A 70 2.92 -4.17 -18.92
N ASP A 71 2.34 -5.30 -19.27
CA ASP A 71 0.92 -5.37 -19.66
C ASP A 71 0.00 -5.03 -18.48
N LEU A 72 0.34 -5.42 -17.25
CA LEU A 72 -0.41 -5.05 -16.04
C LEU A 72 -0.38 -3.54 -15.80
N VAL A 73 0.79 -2.89 -15.96
CA VAL A 73 0.93 -1.44 -15.80
C VAL A 73 0.13 -0.70 -16.88
N ILE A 74 0.22 -1.12 -18.15
CA ILE A 74 -0.56 -0.51 -19.25
C ILE A 74 -2.06 -0.72 -19.06
N GLU A 75 -2.46 -1.90 -18.59
CA GLU A 75 -3.88 -2.19 -18.33
C GLU A 75 -4.41 -1.34 -17.18
N SER A 76 -3.65 -1.19 -16.08
CA SER A 76 -4.05 -0.31 -14.97
C SER A 76 -4.31 1.12 -15.44
N GLN A 77 -3.45 1.64 -16.34
CA GLN A 77 -3.62 2.97 -16.92
C GLN A 77 -4.90 3.06 -17.77
N LYS A 78 -5.16 2.08 -18.63
CA LYS A 78 -6.40 2.03 -19.43
C LYS A 78 -7.64 1.98 -18.55
N LEU A 79 -7.59 1.22 -17.45
CA LEU A 79 -8.69 1.11 -16.50
C LEU A 79 -8.91 2.44 -15.78
N LEU A 80 -7.86 3.12 -15.34
CA LEU A 80 -7.97 4.46 -14.75
C LEU A 80 -8.64 5.43 -15.73
N ASP A 81 -8.17 5.49 -16.97
CA ASP A 81 -8.74 6.33 -18.03
C ASP A 81 -10.21 5.99 -18.35
N LYS A 82 -10.59 4.72 -18.18
CA LYS A 82 -11.97 4.25 -18.36
C LYS A 82 -12.87 4.68 -17.20
N TYR A 83 -12.41 4.58 -15.96
CA TYR A 83 -13.22 4.79 -14.77
C TYR A 83 -13.21 6.24 -14.28
N SER A 84 -12.23 7.04 -14.68
CA SER A 84 -12.22 8.47 -14.38
C SER A 84 -11.81 9.31 -15.60
N LYS A 85 -12.52 10.41 -15.80
CA LYS A 85 -12.17 11.49 -16.75
C LYS A 85 -11.80 12.78 -16.02
N ASP A 86 -11.81 12.75 -14.69
CA ASP A 86 -11.44 13.90 -13.87
C ASP A 86 -9.91 14.05 -13.88
N LYS A 87 -9.45 15.23 -14.24
CA LYS A 87 -8.02 15.57 -14.28
C LYS A 87 -7.34 15.51 -12.90
N ASN A 88 -8.13 15.59 -11.85
CA ASN A 88 -7.65 15.52 -10.47
C ASN A 88 -7.69 14.08 -9.90
N THR A 89 -7.89 13.08 -10.77
CA THR A 89 -7.82 11.66 -10.43
C THR A 89 -6.60 11.05 -11.09
N GLY A 90 -5.82 10.30 -10.33
CA GLY A 90 -4.58 9.69 -10.81
C GLY A 90 -4.10 8.54 -9.94
N PHE A 91 -2.99 7.94 -10.35
CA PHE A 91 -2.23 7.04 -9.49
C PHE A 91 -1.53 7.85 -8.40
N ALA A 92 -1.50 7.31 -7.19
CA ALA A 92 -0.73 7.89 -6.08
C ALA A 92 0.75 7.49 -6.15
N PHE A 93 1.05 6.34 -6.76
CA PHE A 93 2.39 5.81 -7.00
C PHE A 93 2.37 4.74 -8.12
N PRO A 94 3.53 4.30 -8.65
CA PRO A 94 3.61 3.24 -9.65
C PRO A 94 2.99 1.94 -9.17
N LEU A 95 2.25 1.23 -10.03
CA LEU A 95 1.70 -0.09 -9.69
C LEU A 95 2.81 -1.04 -9.22
N GLY A 96 2.74 -1.47 -7.97
CA GLY A 96 3.64 -2.47 -7.39
C GLY A 96 3.33 -3.87 -7.92
N ILE A 97 4.37 -4.57 -8.39
CA ILE A 97 4.31 -5.96 -8.86
C ILE A 97 5.53 -6.68 -8.29
N SER A 98 5.45 -7.08 -7.03
CA SER A 98 6.57 -7.67 -6.29
C SER A 98 6.39 -9.18 -6.20
N VAL A 99 7.40 -9.96 -6.63
CA VAL A 99 7.29 -11.42 -6.78
C VAL A 99 8.23 -12.14 -5.82
N ASN A 100 7.75 -13.18 -5.18
CA ASN A 100 8.48 -14.10 -4.30
C ASN A 100 9.19 -13.36 -3.15
N GLU A 101 10.54 -13.36 -3.10
CA GLU A 101 11.34 -12.68 -2.09
C GLU A 101 11.32 -11.14 -2.18
N ILE A 102 10.89 -10.58 -3.31
CA ILE A 102 10.75 -9.13 -3.45
C ILE A 102 9.50 -8.70 -2.68
N MET A 103 9.67 -7.85 -1.68
CA MET A 103 8.62 -7.47 -0.76
C MET A 103 7.78 -6.28 -1.25
N ALA A 104 8.46 -5.24 -1.77
CA ALA A 104 7.81 -4.00 -2.19
C ALA A 104 8.63 -3.24 -3.26
N HIS A 105 8.04 -2.18 -3.82
CA HIS A 105 8.61 -1.19 -4.73
C HIS A 105 9.01 -1.72 -6.11
N ASP A 106 8.87 -3.01 -6.40
CA ASP A 106 9.08 -3.49 -7.76
C ASP A 106 7.91 -3.08 -8.66
N THR A 107 8.23 -2.64 -9.85
CA THR A 107 7.27 -2.27 -10.89
C THR A 107 7.87 -2.56 -12.26
N SER A 108 7.07 -2.44 -13.32
CA SER A 108 7.57 -2.66 -14.68
C SER A 108 8.62 -1.62 -15.05
N MET A 109 9.69 -2.09 -15.67
CA MET A 109 10.66 -1.26 -16.39
C MET A 109 10.09 -0.86 -17.77
N ILE A 110 10.74 0.11 -18.44
CA ILE A 110 10.50 0.34 -19.86
C ILE A 110 11.00 -0.90 -20.61
N ASP A 111 10.17 -1.43 -21.51
CA ASP A 111 10.48 -2.66 -22.30
C ASP A 111 10.70 -3.91 -21.41
N ASP A 112 9.98 -4.02 -20.30
CA ASP A 112 10.07 -5.14 -19.38
C ASP A 112 9.51 -6.43 -20.00
N GLU A 113 10.36 -7.45 -20.11
CA GLU A 113 9.99 -8.77 -20.61
C GLU A 113 9.68 -9.78 -19.49
N ARG A 114 9.76 -9.38 -18.22
CA ARG A 114 9.41 -10.25 -17.09
C ARG A 114 7.95 -10.65 -17.16
N LYS A 115 7.70 -11.91 -16.79
CA LYS A 115 6.37 -12.53 -16.81
C LYS A 115 6.12 -13.25 -15.50
N LEU A 116 4.85 -13.35 -15.14
CA LEU A 116 4.41 -14.18 -14.03
C LEU A 116 4.57 -15.67 -14.41
N ASN A 117 5.10 -16.44 -13.48
CA ASN A 117 5.29 -17.88 -13.63
C ASN A 117 4.32 -18.63 -12.71
N LYS A 118 4.16 -19.93 -12.97
CA LYS A 118 3.42 -20.82 -12.09
C LYS A 118 4.08 -20.86 -10.71
N ASN A 119 3.26 -20.85 -9.67
CA ASN A 119 3.70 -20.85 -8.28
C ASN A 119 4.40 -19.53 -7.82
N ASP A 120 4.42 -18.47 -8.62
CA ASP A 120 4.86 -17.16 -8.12
C ASP A 120 3.89 -16.67 -7.03
N ILE A 121 4.43 -16.18 -5.92
CA ILE A 121 3.69 -15.43 -4.89
C ILE A 121 3.85 -13.95 -5.21
N VAL A 122 2.76 -13.33 -5.67
CA VAL A 122 2.76 -11.96 -6.20
C VAL A 122 2.05 -11.01 -5.26
N LYS A 123 2.70 -9.90 -4.92
CA LYS A 123 2.13 -8.74 -4.24
C LYS A 123 1.77 -7.70 -5.29
N ILE A 124 0.50 -7.32 -5.33
CA ILE A 124 0.01 -6.20 -6.15
C ILE A 124 -0.36 -5.07 -5.23
N ASP A 125 0.29 -3.94 -5.45
CA ASP A 125 0.14 -2.74 -4.64
C ASP A 125 -0.31 -1.58 -5.52
N LEU A 126 -1.42 -0.94 -5.15
CA LEU A 126 -2.12 0.04 -5.98
C LEU A 126 -2.54 1.26 -5.18
N GLY A 127 -2.04 2.42 -5.58
CA GLY A 127 -2.47 3.72 -5.04
C GLY A 127 -3.29 4.52 -6.05
N ILE A 128 -4.50 4.96 -5.66
CA ILE A 128 -5.37 5.84 -6.47
C ILE A 128 -5.77 7.05 -5.65
N HIS A 129 -5.76 8.24 -6.25
CA HIS A 129 -6.25 9.44 -5.60
C HIS A 129 -7.35 10.15 -6.39
N VAL A 130 -8.22 10.84 -5.66
CA VAL A 130 -9.15 11.86 -6.18
C VAL A 130 -8.90 13.14 -5.41
N ASN A 131 -8.48 14.21 -6.08
CA ASN A 131 -8.12 15.49 -5.45
C ASN A 131 -7.13 15.34 -4.27
N GLY A 132 -6.17 14.42 -4.39
CA GLY A 132 -5.17 14.14 -3.36
C GLY A 132 -5.61 13.23 -2.22
N SER A 133 -6.88 12.84 -2.16
CA SER A 133 -7.38 11.82 -1.23
C SER A 133 -7.00 10.43 -1.74
N ILE A 134 -5.96 9.86 -1.15
CA ILE A 134 -5.30 8.63 -1.61
C ILE A 134 -5.97 7.40 -0.97
N ILE A 135 -6.28 6.40 -1.79
CA ILE A 135 -6.55 5.02 -1.38
C ILE A 135 -5.32 4.20 -1.74
N ASP A 136 -4.75 3.60 -0.73
CA ASP A 136 -3.59 2.73 -0.77
C ASP A 136 -4.01 1.33 -0.31
N SER A 137 -3.76 0.31 -1.13
CA SER A 137 -4.15 -1.04 -0.76
C SER A 137 -3.43 -2.08 -1.61
N ALA A 138 -2.95 -3.11 -0.94
CA ALA A 138 -2.22 -4.21 -1.54
C ALA A 138 -2.84 -5.57 -1.17
N PHE A 139 -2.60 -6.56 -2.02
CA PHE A 139 -2.95 -7.95 -1.77
C PHE A 139 -1.90 -8.89 -2.32
N THR A 140 -1.83 -10.08 -1.75
CA THR A 140 -0.98 -11.18 -2.22
C THR A 140 -1.82 -12.30 -2.82
N THR A 141 -1.33 -12.90 -3.90
CA THR A 141 -1.93 -14.08 -4.52
C THR A 141 -0.86 -15.03 -5.05
N ILE A 142 -1.22 -16.31 -5.25
CA ILE A 142 -0.38 -17.33 -5.87
C ILE A 142 -0.84 -17.52 -7.32
N ILE A 143 0.10 -17.47 -8.25
CA ILE A 143 -0.20 -17.55 -9.69
C ILE A 143 -0.35 -19.01 -10.13
N ASP A 144 -1.57 -19.38 -10.53
CA ASP A 144 -1.91 -20.72 -11.10
C ASP A 144 -1.21 -21.87 -10.33
N GLY A 145 -1.21 -21.75 -8.98
CA GLY A 145 -0.47 -22.65 -8.10
C GLY A 145 -0.98 -24.09 -8.13
N ASP A 146 -0.07 -25.05 -7.96
CA ASP A 146 -0.43 -26.41 -7.63
C ASP A 146 -1.08 -26.44 -6.23
N SER A 147 -2.03 -27.37 -6.02
CA SER A 147 -2.71 -27.50 -4.72
C SER A 147 -1.71 -27.69 -3.56
N GLU A 148 -0.69 -28.51 -3.74
CA GLU A 148 0.37 -28.73 -2.75
C GLU A 148 1.16 -27.45 -2.45
N PHE A 149 1.49 -26.64 -3.45
CA PHE A 149 2.16 -25.36 -3.26
C PHE A 149 1.26 -24.34 -2.56
N ILE A 150 -0.01 -24.27 -2.96
CA ILE A 150 -1.01 -23.38 -2.34
C ILE A 150 -1.18 -23.75 -0.86
N ASP A 151 -1.42 -25.03 -0.55
CA ASP A 151 -1.64 -25.50 0.82
C ASP A 151 -0.40 -25.22 1.70
N PHE A 152 0.81 -25.43 1.16
CA PHE A 152 2.07 -25.20 1.86
C PHE A 152 2.31 -23.71 2.20
N TYR A 153 2.02 -22.78 1.26
CA TYR A 153 2.28 -21.35 1.47
C TYR A 153 1.05 -20.55 1.92
N ASN A 154 -0.13 -21.14 1.98
CA ASN A 154 -1.34 -20.48 2.49
C ASN A 154 -1.15 -19.90 3.92
N PRO A 155 -0.42 -20.53 4.86
CA PRO A 155 -0.15 -19.94 6.17
C PRO A 155 0.58 -18.59 6.09
N LEU A 156 1.48 -18.38 5.10
CA LEU A 156 2.17 -17.11 4.90
C LEU A 156 1.18 -15.99 4.50
N LEU A 157 0.28 -16.28 3.55
CA LEU A 157 -0.74 -15.33 3.11
C LEU A 157 -1.73 -15.03 4.25
N GLN A 158 -2.17 -16.07 4.94
CA GLN A 158 -3.13 -15.95 6.05
C GLN A 158 -2.55 -15.16 7.21
N ALA A 159 -1.28 -15.42 7.60
CA ALA A 159 -0.59 -14.68 8.66
C ALA A 159 -0.60 -13.16 8.39
N THR A 160 -0.29 -12.78 7.15
CA THR A 160 -0.23 -11.38 6.75
C THR A 160 -1.62 -10.75 6.70
N GLN A 161 -2.60 -11.47 6.17
CA GLN A 161 -4.00 -11.00 6.09
C GLN A 161 -4.59 -10.80 7.50
N ASP A 162 -4.43 -11.79 8.39
CA ASP A 162 -4.92 -11.72 9.76
C ASP A 162 -4.22 -10.61 10.56
N ALA A 163 -2.92 -10.38 10.31
CA ALA A 163 -2.18 -9.29 10.92
C ALA A 163 -2.69 -7.91 10.47
N THR A 164 -3.01 -7.75 9.18
CA THR A 164 -3.64 -6.53 8.67
C THR A 164 -4.98 -6.27 9.37
N TYR A 165 -5.83 -7.27 9.48
CA TYR A 165 -7.10 -7.15 10.21
C TYR A 165 -6.89 -6.90 11.70
N SER A 166 -5.90 -7.52 12.36
CA SER A 166 -5.53 -7.24 13.75
C SER A 166 -5.13 -5.76 13.91
N GLY A 167 -4.25 -5.25 13.04
CA GLY A 167 -3.85 -3.85 13.03
C GLY A 167 -5.04 -2.89 12.89
N ILE A 168 -5.99 -3.20 11.99
CA ILE A 168 -7.23 -2.42 11.83
C ILE A 168 -8.10 -2.49 13.08
N CYS A 169 -8.26 -3.66 13.70
CA CYS A 169 -9.03 -3.81 14.92
C CYS A 169 -8.44 -3.07 16.13
N LEU A 170 -7.12 -2.95 16.19
CA LEU A 170 -6.40 -2.20 17.22
C LEU A 170 -6.39 -0.68 16.95
N SER A 171 -6.75 -0.25 15.73
CA SER A 171 -6.77 1.15 15.32
C SER A 171 -7.95 1.91 15.92
N GLY A 172 -7.75 3.19 16.21
CA GLY A 172 -8.78 4.08 16.75
C GLY A 172 -8.17 5.34 17.35
N VAL A 173 -9.03 6.28 17.81
CA VAL A 173 -8.56 7.49 18.47
C VAL A 173 -7.72 7.13 19.69
N ASP A 174 -6.58 7.81 19.88
CA ASP A 174 -5.59 7.58 20.94
C ASP A 174 -4.88 6.22 20.92
N ALA A 175 -5.16 5.35 19.91
CA ALA A 175 -4.41 4.10 19.76
C ALA A 175 -2.92 4.38 19.51
N ARG A 176 -2.06 3.73 20.27
CA ARG A 176 -0.61 3.90 20.16
C ARG A 176 -0.06 3.06 19.02
N LEU A 177 0.68 3.67 18.10
CA LEU A 177 1.20 2.98 16.92
C LEU A 177 2.15 1.85 17.27
N TYR A 178 2.90 1.98 18.37
CA TYR A 178 3.76 0.93 18.88
C TYR A 178 2.97 -0.32 19.30
N GLU A 179 1.87 -0.15 20.05
CA GLU A 179 1.01 -1.25 20.51
C GLU A 179 0.31 -1.96 19.32
N ILE A 180 -0.08 -1.20 18.29
CA ILE A 180 -0.62 -1.78 17.05
C ILE A 180 0.44 -2.66 16.37
N SER A 181 1.67 -2.17 16.28
CA SER A 181 2.80 -2.91 15.69
C SER A 181 3.14 -4.16 16.49
N GLU A 182 3.06 -4.14 17.83
CA GLU A 182 3.21 -5.35 18.68
C GLU A 182 2.15 -6.39 18.33
N GLY A 183 0.87 -6.00 18.24
CA GLY A 183 -0.22 -6.90 17.88
C GLY A 183 -0.09 -7.47 16.46
N ILE A 184 0.36 -6.67 15.49
CA ILE A 184 0.65 -7.14 14.13
C ILE A 184 1.75 -8.20 14.15
N LYS A 185 2.86 -7.93 14.82
CA LYS A 185 3.99 -8.86 14.94
C LYS A 185 3.58 -10.17 15.60
N GLU A 186 2.85 -10.10 16.71
CA GLU A 186 2.36 -11.28 17.44
C GLU A 186 1.53 -12.19 16.54
N VAL A 187 0.63 -11.62 15.73
CA VAL A 187 -0.19 -12.40 14.79
C VAL A 187 0.68 -13.05 13.72
N ILE A 188 1.57 -12.29 13.05
CA ILE A 188 2.44 -12.85 12.01
C ILE A 188 3.28 -14.00 12.55
N GLU A 189 3.95 -13.80 13.69
CA GLU A 189 4.89 -14.78 14.27
C GLU A 189 4.20 -15.94 15.00
N SER A 190 2.86 -15.94 15.08
CA SER A 190 2.09 -17.09 15.55
C SER A 190 1.90 -18.18 14.49
N TYR A 191 2.31 -17.91 13.24
CA TYR A 191 2.19 -18.81 12.10
C TYR A 191 3.52 -19.48 11.75
N GLU A 192 3.44 -20.69 11.22
CA GLU A 192 4.55 -21.42 10.62
C GLU A 192 4.09 -22.20 9.39
N LEU A 193 5.00 -22.53 8.50
CA LEU A 193 4.72 -23.43 7.40
C LEU A 193 4.65 -24.89 7.91
N GLU A 194 4.03 -25.79 7.12
CA GLU A 194 3.84 -27.20 7.48
C GLU A 194 5.15 -27.90 7.89
N ASN A 195 6.28 -27.51 7.32
CA ASN A 195 7.59 -28.06 7.65
C ASN A 195 8.26 -27.42 8.90
N GLY A 196 7.55 -26.61 9.66
CA GLY A 196 8.05 -25.91 10.84
C GLY A 196 8.90 -24.66 10.54
N THR A 197 8.93 -24.17 9.30
CA THR A 197 9.58 -22.89 8.99
C THR A 197 8.77 -21.74 9.58
N PRO A 198 9.33 -20.92 10.51
CA PRO A 198 8.60 -19.84 11.12
C PRO A 198 8.34 -18.72 10.10
N ILE A 199 7.16 -18.12 10.18
CA ILE A 199 6.82 -16.90 9.44
C ILE A 199 7.23 -15.71 10.30
N LYS A 200 7.97 -14.77 9.70
CA LYS A 200 8.54 -13.61 10.40
C LYS A 200 7.89 -12.33 9.93
N ALA A 201 7.60 -11.44 10.88
CA ALA A 201 7.28 -10.06 10.57
C ALA A 201 8.51 -9.36 9.98
N VAL A 202 8.31 -8.54 8.93
CA VAL A 202 9.42 -7.86 8.26
C VAL A 202 9.78 -6.59 9.03
N ASN A 203 11.05 -6.50 9.43
CA ASN A 203 11.57 -5.34 10.14
C ASN A 203 11.71 -4.12 9.20
N GLY A 204 11.23 -2.97 9.64
CA GLY A 204 11.36 -1.71 8.91
C GLY A 204 10.35 -1.48 7.78
N LEU A 205 9.43 -2.43 7.50
CA LEU A 205 8.28 -2.24 6.62
C LEU A 205 6.97 -2.23 7.40
N GLY A 206 5.97 -1.56 6.85
CA GLY A 206 4.63 -1.48 7.42
C GLY A 206 3.89 -0.24 6.99
N GLY A 207 2.70 -0.05 7.55
CA GLY A 207 1.76 1.01 7.24
C GLY A 207 2.21 2.40 7.71
N HIS A 208 1.43 3.39 7.31
CA HIS A 208 1.72 4.80 7.56
C HIS A 208 0.44 5.65 7.53
N ASN A 209 0.51 6.86 8.07
CA ASN A 209 -0.56 7.81 7.82
C ASN A 209 -0.43 8.43 6.42
N ILE A 210 -1.58 8.81 5.85
CA ILE A 210 -1.70 9.38 4.51
C ILE A 210 -2.12 10.84 4.64
N LEU A 211 -1.46 11.73 3.89
CA LEU A 211 -1.82 13.15 3.79
C LEU A 211 -2.23 13.50 2.35
N PRO A 212 -2.94 14.62 2.12
CA PRO A 212 -3.29 15.03 0.77
C PRO A 212 -2.07 15.13 -0.15
N TYR A 213 -2.10 14.38 -1.27
CA TYR A 213 -0.99 14.25 -2.22
C TYR A 213 0.34 13.76 -1.62
N LYS A 214 0.29 13.10 -0.47
CA LYS A 214 1.47 12.55 0.19
C LYS A 214 1.18 11.17 0.74
N VAL A 215 1.80 10.15 0.15
CA VAL A 215 1.60 8.75 0.52
C VAL A 215 2.03 8.52 1.98
N HIS A 216 3.26 8.87 2.34
CA HIS A 216 3.80 8.70 3.68
C HIS A 216 3.74 10.02 4.49
N GLY A 217 2.81 10.14 5.41
CA GLY A 217 2.58 11.34 6.22
C GLY A 217 3.56 11.55 7.37
N GLY A 218 4.31 10.51 7.76
CA GLY A 218 5.33 10.57 8.81
C GLY A 218 5.03 9.79 10.09
N LYS A 219 3.78 9.37 10.35
CA LYS A 219 3.45 8.40 11.39
C LYS A 219 3.52 7.00 10.78
N LEU A 220 4.04 6.00 11.50
CA LEU A 220 4.32 4.65 11.00
C LEU A 220 3.62 3.58 11.84
N ILE A 221 3.10 2.54 11.18
CA ILE A 221 2.59 1.30 11.77
C ILE A 221 3.46 0.16 11.24
N LEU A 222 4.59 -0.10 11.85
CA LEU A 222 5.54 -1.09 11.36
C LEU A 222 5.08 -2.52 11.64
N SER A 223 5.45 -3.48 10.79
CA SER A 223 5.22 -4.90 11.04
C SER A 223 6.00 -5.42 12.27
N CYS A 224 7.15 -4.79 12.57
CA CYS A 224 7.86 -4.95 13.84
C CYS A 224 7.88 -3.63 14.60
N PRO A 225 7.54 -3.60 15.91
CA PRO A 225 7.56 -2.38 16.68
C PRO A 225 8.96 -1.77 16.74
N HIS A 226 9.03 -0.43 16.67
CA HIS A 226 10.28 0.32 16.73
C HIS A 226 10.14 1.53 17.68
N GLU A 227 11.23 1.93 18.34
CA GLU A 227 11.23 3.01 19.33
C GLU A 227 10.73 4.36 18.79
N CYS A 228 10.88 4.63 17.49
CA CYS A 228 10.36 5.86 16.87
C CYS A 228 8.84 6.00 17.00
N GLN A 229 8.10 4.92 17.26
CA GLN A 229 6.63 4.91 17.40
C GLN A 229 6.14 5.18 18.81
N LEU A 230 7.00 5.13 19.85
CA LEU A 230 6.61 5.16 21.27
C LEU A 230 5.71 6.35 21.67
N ASN A 231 5.91 7.49 21.03
CA ASN A 231 5.14 8.72 21.29
C ASN A 231 4.10 9.02 20.20
N MET A 232 3.89 8.11 19.26
CA MET A 232 2.96 8.29 18.14
C MET A 232 1.62 7.64 18.46
N LYS A 233 0.55 8.38 18.21
CA LYS A 233 -0.83 7.93 18.38
C LYS A 233 -1.65 8.27 17.14
N MET A 234 -2.73 7.51 16.93
CA MET A 234 -3.77 7.88 15.98
C MET A 234 -4.64 9.00 16.54
N GLU A 235 -5.01 9.93 15.68
CA GLU A 235 -5.91 11.03 16.00
C GLU A 235 -7.20 10.93 15.18
N GLU A 236 -8.27 11.54 15.69
CA GLU A 236 -9.53 11.61 14.96
C GLU A 236 -9.34 12.31 13.60
N ASN A 237 -10.01 11.82 12.57
CA ASN A 237 -9.95 12.31 11.19
C ASN A 237 -8.60 12.05 10.46
N GLU A 238 -7.70 11.26 11.00
CA GLU A 238 -6.53 10.80 10.25
C GLU A 238 -6.90 9.63 9.33
N VAL A 239 -6.13 9.51 8.25
CA VAL A 239 -6.19 8.38 7.29
C VAL A 239 -4.89 7.60 7.40
N TYR A 240 -5.01 6.28 7.43
CA TYR A 240 -3.86 5.37 7.46
C TYR A 240 -3.96 4.29 6.41
N ALA A 241 -2.83 3.89 5.86
CA ALA A 241 -2.59 2.59 5.29
C ALA A 241 -2.21 1.65 6.43
N VAL A 242 -3.03 0.65 6.71
CA VAL A 242 -2.65 -0.46 7.59
C VAL A 242 -2.12 -1.57 6.72
N GLU A 243 -0.80 -1.62 6.63
CA GLU A 243 -0.04 -2.47 5.75
C GLU A 243 0.86 -3.39 6.57
N THR A 244 0.89 -4.66 6.22
CA THR A 244 1.70 -5.66 6.94
C THR A 244 2.50 -6.51 5.96
N PHE A 245 3.70 -6.88 6.39
CA PHE A 245 4.63 -7.71 5.62
C PHE A 245 5.09 -8.90 6.44
N ALA A 246 5.03 -10.07 5.83
CA ALA A 246 5.56 -11.30 6.39
C ALA A 246 6.50 -12.00 5.40
N SER A 247 7.46 -12.76 5.93
CA SER A 247 8.44 -13.50 5.13
C SER A 247 8.78 -14.87 5.73
N THR A 248 9.09 -15.81 4.85
CA THR A 248 9.70 -17.11 5.21
C THR A 248 11.23 -17.04 5.30
N GLY A 249 11.82 -15.86 5.02
CA GLY A 249 13.25 -15.60 5.04
C GLY A 249 13.78 -15.10 6.38
N TYR A 250 14.56 -14.04 6.34
CA TYR A 250 15.13 -13.42 7.55
C TYR A 250 14.17 -12.45 8.23
N GLY A 251 13.20 -11.88 7.49
CA GLY A 251 12.37 -10.77 7.93
C GLY A 251 13.12 -9.43 7.94
N GLU A 252 14.18 -9.33 7.14
CA GLU A 252 15.04 -8.14 7.05
C GLU A 252 15.08 -7.60 5.63
N ILE A 253 15.21 -6.27 5.50
CA ILE A 253 15.19 -5.58 4.21
C ILE A 253 16.58 -5.49 3.62
N SER A 254 16.71 -5.89 2.36
CA SER A 254 17.81 -5.55 1.46
C SER A 254 17.25 -4.80 0.25
N GLN A 255 18.08 -3.99 -0.40
CA GLN A 255 17.70 -3.27 -1.62
C GLN A 255 18.35 -3.90 -2.84
N LEU A 256 17.59 -4.05 -3.92
CA LEU A 256 18.15 -4.41 -5.20
C LEU A 256 18.92 -3.23 -5.83
N GLU A 257 19.70 -3.53 -6.88
CA GLU A 257 20.49 -2.52 -7.54
C GLU A 257 19.63 -1.42 -8.19
N LEU A 258 20.16 -0.20 -8.21
CA LEU A 258 19.47 0.97 -8.78
C LEU A 258 19.05 0.78 -10.25
N LYS A 259 19.75 -0.03 -11.02
CA LYS A 259 19.39 -0.36 -12.40
C LYS A 259 18.03 -1.09 -12.53
N GLN A 260 17.54 -1.69 -11.43
CA GLN A 260 16.26 -2.37 -11.37
C GLN A 260 15.14 -1.45 -10.83
N CYS A 261 15.47 -0.19 -10.51
CA CYS A 261 14.52 0.77 -9.96
C CYS A 261 13.77 1.51 -11.07
N ASN A 262 12.44 1.47 -11.02
CA ASN A 262 11.58 2.33 -11.83
C ASN A 262 10.46 2.98 -11.00
N HIS A 263 10.71 3.12 -9.70
CA HIS A 263 9.87 3.83 -8.75
C HIS A 263 10.66 5.02 -8.21
N TRP A 264 10.20 6.22 -8.49
CA TRP A 264 10.92 7.48 -8.23
C TRP A 264 10.02 8.49 -7.57
N MET A 265 10.58 9.38 -6.77
CA MET A 265 9.85 10.49 -6.16
C MET A 265 10.69 11.77 -6.21
N LEU A 266 10.03 12.92 -6.28
CA LEU A 266 10.68 14.21 -6.10
C LEU A 266 11.27 14.30 -4.69
N ASN A 267 12.50 14.81 -4.56
CA ASN A 267 13.11 15.02 -3.25
C ASN A 267 12.38 16.13 -2.50
N ASP A 268 11.77 15.83 -1.37
CA ASP A 268 11.00 16.77 -0.54
C ASP A 268 11.84 17.97 -0.04
N ASN A 269 13.16 17.76 0.11
CA ASN A 269 14.12 18.81 0.51
C ASN A 269 14.49 19.74 -0.66
N LEU A 270 13.93 19.52 -1.85
CA LEU A 270 14.24 20.33 -3.01
C LEU A 270 13.72 21.76 -2.86
N SER A 271 14.63 22.72 -2.76
CA SER A 271 14.27 24.13 -2.86
C SER A 271 13.82 24.44 -4.30
N ILE A 272 12.53 24.63 -4.51
CA ILE A 272 11.96 24.99 -5.82
C ILE A 272 12.42 26.39 -6.18
N LYS A 273 13.46 26.50 -7.01
CA LYS A 273 13.98 27.74 -7.57
C LYS A 273 13.71 27.78 -9.08
N ASN A 274 13.78 28.95 -9.68
CA ASN A 274 13.61 29.12 -11.14
C ASN A 274 14.51 28.19 -12.00
N LYS A 275 15.61 27.68 -11.46
CA LYS A 275 16.46 26.69 -12.13
C LYS A 275 15.85 25.29 -12.16
N THR A 276 15.06 24.91 -11.15
CA THR A 276 14.36 23.63 -11.09
C THR A 276 13.36 23.50 -12.23
N LEU A 277 12.64 24.56 -12.55
CA LEU A 277 11.65 24.61 -13.63
C LEU A 277 12.26 24.55 -15.05
N LYS A 278 13.59 24.59 -15.19
CA LYS A 278 14.26 24.38 -16.49
C LYS A 278 14.42 22.91 -16.84
N ASN A 279 14.30 22.01 -15.86
CA ASN A 279 14.28 20.57 -16.10
C ASN A 279 12.84 20.15 -16.38
N ASN A 280 12.60 19.60 -17.56
CA ASN A 280 11.25 19.25 -18.01
C ASN A 280 10.60 18.16 -17.12
N LEU A 281 11.38 17.21 -16.61
CA LEU A 281 10.88 16.18 -15.70
C LEU A 281 10.44 16.79 -14.37
N LEU A 282 11.27 17.64 -13.76
CA LEU A 282 10.92 18.28 -12.48
C LEU A 282 9.71 19.20 -12.61
N LYS A 283 9.60 19.90 -13.75
CA LYS A 283 8.42 20.69 -14.03
C LYS A 283 7.17 19.82 -14.06
N TRP A 284 7.20 18.71 -14.79
CA TRP A 284 6.11 17.74 -14.83
C TRP A 284 5.79 17.15 -13.45
N CYS A 285 6.80 16.74 -12.65
CA CYS A 285 6.60 16.25 -11.30
C CYS A 285 5.84 17.24 -10.41
N ILE A 286 6.09 18.53 -10.57
CA ILE A 286 5.50 19.59 -9.73
C ILE A 286 4.11 20.00 -10.23
N GLU A 287 3.95 20.21 -11.53
CA GLU A 287 2.76 20.82 -12.12
C GLU A 287 1.69 19.79 -12.50
N ASP A 288 2.11 18.61 -13.00
CA ASP A 288 1.21 17.61 -13.54
C ASP A 288 1.06 16.38 -12.64
N ASN A 289 2.12 15.99 -11.89
CA ASN A 289 2.12 14.80 -11.03
C ASN A 289 1.95 15.11 -9.53
N ASN A 290 1.69 16.36 -9.16
CA ASN A 290 1.44 16.79 -7.78
C ASN A 290 2.53 16.34 -6.78
N LYS A 291 3.76 16.14 -7.23
CA LYS A 291 4.93 15.61 -6.48
C LYS A 291 4.78 14.16 -5.99
N LEU A 292 3.76 13.45 -6.44
CA LEU A 292 3.57 12.05 -6.11
C LEU A 292 4.69 11.18 -6.71
N PRO A 293 4.94 9.99 -6.15
CA PRO A 293 5.83 8.99 -6.75
C PRO A 293 5.45 8.68 -8.20
N PHE A 294 6.43 8.33 -9.03
CA PHE A 294 6.22 8.12 -10.46
C PHE A 294 7.14 7.05 -11.06
N THR A 295 6.78 6.59 -12.24
CA THR A 295 7.58 5.69 -13.09
C THR A 295 7.98 6.40 -14.39
N GLN A 296 9.09 6.02 -14.98
CA GLN A 296 9.52 6.53 -16.28
C GLN A 296 8.51 6.25 -17.40
N ILE A 297 7.68 5.20 -17.24
CA ILE A 297 6.61 4.86 -18.20
C ILE A 297 5.62 6.01 -18.35
N TRP A 298 5.28 6.71 -17.26
CA TRP A 298 4.34 7.86 -17.31
C TRP A 298 4.94 9.10 -17.96
N CYS A 299 6.26 9.22 -17.86
CA CYS A 299 6.99 10.41 -18.32
C CYS A 299 7.48 10.30 -19.78
N LYS A 300 7.26 9.18 -20.48
CA LYS A 300 7.86 8.87 -21.79
C LYS A 300 7.68 9.95 -22.85
N ASN A 301 6.64 10.77 -22.75
CA ASN A 301 6.33 11.84 -23.69
C ASN A 301 6.97 13.20 -23.33
N ILE A 302 7.71 13.27 -22.21
CA ILE A 302 8.40 14.49 -21.79
C ILE A 302 9.55 14.79 -22.76
N PRO A 303 9.64 15.99 -23.35
CA PRO A 303 10.75 16.33 -24.24
C PRO A 303 12.10 16.21 -23.52
N LYS A 304 13.06 15.53 -24.17
CA LYS A 304 14.42 15.30 -23.63
C LYS A 304 14.43 14.59 -22.27
N LEU A 305 13.50 13.63 -22.07
CA LEU A 305 13.35 12.89 -20.80
C LEU A 305 14.65 12.30 -20.31
N GLU A 306 15.40 11.57 -21.15
CA GLU A 306 16.64 10.89 -20.76
C GLU A 306 17.65 11.86 -20.13
N LYS A 307 17.88 13.03 -20.77
CA LYS A 307 18.74 14.06 -20.22
C LYS A 307 18.20 14.65 -18.94
N SER A 308 16.90 15.01 -18.92
CA SER A 308 16.26 15.61 -17.74
C SER A 308 16.27 14.65 -16.54
N PHE A 309 16.11 13.36 -16.80
CA PHE A 309 16.16 12.32 -15.78
C PHE A 309 17.57 12.14 -15.22
N LYS A 310 18.58 12.02 -16.10
CA LYS A 310 19.97 11.93 -15.69
C LYS A 310 20.41 13.13 -14.84
N ASP A 311 20.12 14.35 -15.30
CA ASP A 311 20.44 15.58 -14.57
C ASP A 311 19.76 15.60 -13.19
N ALA A 312 18.49 15.14 -13.10
CA ALA A 312 17.74 15.11 -11.84
C ALA A 312 18.29 14.08 -10.83
N VAL A 313 18.75 12.92 -11.29
CA VAL A 313 19.42 11.91 -10.46
C VAL A 313 20.77 12.41 -9.96
N GLU A 314 21.63 12.92 -10.87
CA GLU A 314 22.97 13.43 -10.52
C GLU A 314 22.93 14.59 -9.51
N LEU A 315 21.88 15.41 -9.58
CA LEU A 315 21.68 16.54 -8.68
C LEU A 315 20.84 16.18 -7.44
N ASN A 316 20.55 14.90 -7.21
CA ASN A 316 19.72 14.42 -6.10
C ASN A 316 18.38 15.16 -5.98
N GLN A 317 17.75 15.45 -7.13
CA GLN A 317 16.47 16.14 -7.21
C GLN A 317 15.29 15.18 -7.24
N ILE A 318 15.53 13.93 -7.62
CA ILE A 318 14.61 12.79 -7.48
C ILE A 318 15.30 11.70 -6.67
N ILE A 319 14.50 10.94 -5.94
CA ILE A 319 14.94 9.87 -5.04
C ILE A 319 14.46 8.54 -5.62
N PRO A 320 15.34 7.52 -5.73
CA PRO A 320 14.93 6.17 -6.11
C PRO A 320 14.28 5.45 -4.94
N PHE A 321 13.30 4.61 -5.25
CA PHE A 321 12.74 3.57 -4.40
C PHE A 321 13.02 2.21 -5.04
N PRO A 322 14.22 1.65 -4.86
CA PRO A 322 14.55 0.37 -5.45
C PRO A 322 13.70 -0.76 -4.85
N PRO A 323 13.49 -1.87 -5.58
CA PRO A 323 12.81 -3.01 -5.03
C PRO A 323 13.46 -3.49 -3.74
N LEU A 324 12.63 -3.80 -2.75
CA LEU A 324 13.03 -4.30 -1.44
C LEU A 324 12.90 -5.81 -1.43
N THR A 325 13.93 -6.50 -0.98
CA THR A 325 14.00 -7.96 -0.99
C THR A 325 14.44 -8.51 0.36
N ASP A 326 14.05 -9.76 0.66
CA ASP A 326 14.58 -10.56 1.74
C ASP A 326 15.63 -11.56 1.20
N LYS A 327 15.83 -12.64 1.88
CA LYS A 327 16.70 -13.74 1.51
C LYS A 327 16.29 -14.34 0.17
N GLU A 328 17.27 -14.55 -0.71
CA GLU A 328 17.06 -15.27 -1.97
C GLU A 328 16.37 -16.63 -1.75
N HIS A 329 15.40 -16.93 -2.60
CA HIS A 329 14.54 -18.13 -2.53
C HIS A 329 13.63 -18.19 -1.29
N SER A 330 13.41 -17.07 -0.59
CA SER A 330 12.31 -16.96 0.36
C SER A 330 11.04 -16.46 -0.33
N TYR A 331 9.93 -16.47 0.39
CA TYR A 331 8.67 -15.92 -0.06
C TYR A 331 8.16 -14.88 0.92
N SER A 332 7.57 -13.83 0.40
CA SER A 332 6.98 -12.76 1.19
C SER A 332 5.54 -12.50 0.81
N SER A 333 4.77 -11.97 1.75
CA SER A 333 3.38 -11.59 1.58
C SER A 333 3.15 -10.19 2.12
N GLN A 334 2.22 -9.45 1.49
CA GLN A 334 1.77 -8.11 1.83
C GLN A 334 0.25 -8.07 1.74
N PHE A 335 -0.41 -7.51 2.76
CA PHE A 335 -1.80 -7.13 2.69
C PHE A 335 -1.99 -5.75 3.29
N GLU A 336 -2.95 -4.99 2.75
CA GLU A 336 -3.09 -3.59 3.11
C GLU A 336 -4.52 -3.07 2.90
N HIS A 337 -4.96 -2.23 3.83
CA HIS A 337 -6.18 -1.45 3.70
C HIS A 337 -6.00 0.00 4.11
N THR A 338 -6.61 0.91 3.35
CA THR A 338 -6.79 2.30 3.78
C THR A 338 -7.96 2.42 4.73
N ILE A 339 -7.70 3.00 5.91
CA ILE A 339 -8.70 3.26 6.96
C ILE A 339 -8.78 4.75 7.29
N PHE A 340 -9.95 5.17 7.75
CA PHE A 340 -10.21 6.51 8.27
C PHE A 340 -10.61 6.44 9.74
N ILE A 341 -9.93 7.19 10.59
CA ILE A 341 -10.13 7.21 12.04
C ILE A 341 -11.30 8.12 12.39
N ARG A 342 -12.37 7.55 12.93
CA ARG A 342 -13.52 8.27 13.46
C ARG A 342 -13.52 8.25 14.98
N ASN A 343 -14.28 9.13 15.60
CA ASN A 343 -14.42 9.20 17.05
C ASN A 343 -14.94 7.90 17.69
N THR A 344 -15.62 7.03 16.93
CA THR A 344 -16.27 5.81 17.45
C THR A 344 -15.76 4.52 16.82
N GLY A 345 -14.77 4.59 15.94
CA GLY A 345 -14.23 3.41 15.23
C GLY A 345 -13.47 3.78 13.98
N VAL A 346 -13.36 2.86 13.04
CA VAL A 346 -12.67 3.07 11.77
C VAL A 346 -13.56 2.71 10.57
N GLU A 347 -13.44 3.50 9.50
CA GLU A 347 -14.06 3.20 8.21
C GLU A 347 -12.99 2.63 7.28
N ILE A 348 -13.18 1.42 6.74
CA ILE A 348 -12.24 0.80 5.82
C ILE A 348 -12.64 1.17 4.39
N PHE A 349 -11.91 2.09 3.76
CA PHE A 349 -12.24 2.56 2.43
C PHE A 349 -11.98 1.51 1.33
N SER A 350 -10.87 0.79 1.41
CA SER A 350 -10.42 -0.14 0.37
C SER A 350 -11.08 -1.52 0.43
N LEU A 351 -11.86 -1.83 1.49
CA LEU A 351 -12.55 -3.11 1.63
C LEU A 351 -13.52 -3.36 0.47
N GLY A 352 -13.40 -4.51 -0.18
CA GLY A 352 -14.23 -4.98 -1.28
C GLY A 352 -14.83 -6.36 -1.00
N ASP A 353 -15.51 -6.93 -2.00
CA ASP A 353 -16.00 -8.30 -1.94
C ASP A 353 -14.89 -9.32 -2.27
N ASP A 354 -13.79 -8.84 -2.84
CA ASP A 354 -12.63 -9.60 -3.29
C ASP A 354 -11.55 -9.75 -2.21
N TYR A 355 -11.60 -8.86 -1.21
CA TYR A 355 -10.60 -8.80 -0.16
C TYR A 355 -10.97 -7.71 0.85
#